data_aca9060e4717238e39f3dc60b5124a21
#
_entry.id   aca9060e4717238e39f3dc60b5124a21
#
_cell.length_a   1.000
_cell.length_b   1.000
_cell.length_c   1.000
_cell.angle_alpha   90.00
_cell.angle_beta   90.00
_cell.angle_gamma   90.00
#
_symmetry.space_group_name_H-M   'P 1'
#
loop_
_entity.id
_entity.type
_entity.pdbx_description
1 polymer ?
#
loop_
_entity_poly.entity_id
_entity_poly.type
_entity_poly.pdbx_seq_one_letter_code
_entity_poly.pdbx_strand_id
1 'polypeptide(L)'
;MDADSGCGRHVESPYVELAVEVFSMLAHATRVRIVLALADGELAVNDLAERVGKSPAAVSQHLAKLRLARVVSTRQEGTRVFYRMTNEHASQLVADAIFQAEHQLGGTPAHHHGEAADADRTA
;
A
#
# COMPACT_ATOMS: atom_id res chain seq x y z
N MET A 1 -11.88 29.80 9.23
CA MET A 1 -11.68 29.35 9.14
C MET A 1 -11.71 28.47 8.76
N ASP A 2 -11.57 28.39 8.61
CA ASP A 2 -11.56 27.65 8.25
C ASP A 2 -11.23 26.65 8.31
N ALA A 3 -11.17 26.51 8.71
CA ALA A 3 -10.70 25.86 8.96
C ALA A 3 -10.74 24.57 8.80
N ASP A 4 -11.00 24.22 8.88
CA ASP A 4 -11.06 23.12 8.67
C ASP A 4 -10.73 22.48 7.83
N SER A 5 -11.06 22.94 7.61
CA SER A 5 -10.88 22.70 6.61
C SER A 5 -9.77 22.35 6.26
N GLY A 6 -9.40 22.74 5.99
CA GLY A 6 -8.20 22.49 5.52
C GLY A 6 -7.28 21.77 6.37
N CYS A 7 -7.76 21.05 7.28
CA CYS A 7 -6.82 20.44 8.17
C CYS A 7 -5.87 19.53 7.43
N GLY A 8 -6.25 18.90 6.37
CA GLY A 8 -5.35 18.01 5.69
C GLY A 8 -4.41 18.70 4.74
N ARG A 9 -4.51 19.99 4.58
CA ARG A 9 -3.70 20.69 3.59
C ARG A 9 -2.85 21.80 4.12
N HIS A 10 -2.87 22.00 5.42
CA HIS A 10 -2.06 23.05 6.00
C HIS A 10 -0.70 22.53 6.33
N VAL A 11 0.33 23.31 6.02
CA VAL A 11 1.68 22.90 6.37
C VAL A 11 1.86 22.80 7.89
N GLU A 12 0.97 23.39 8.64
CA GLU A 12 1.05 23.33 10.10
C GLU A 12 0.14 22.27 10.67
N SER A 13 -0.45 21.42 9.83
CA SER A 13 -1.35 20.39 10.33
C SER A 13 -0.66 19.55 11.39
N PRO A 14 -1.33 19.24 12.50
CA PRO A 14 -0.72 18.38 13.50
C PRO A 14 -0.58 16.94 13.03
N TYR A 15 -1.08 16.63 11.84
CA TYR A 15 -1.00 15.27 11.33
C TYR A 15 0.13 15.08 10.33
N VAL A 16 0.99 16.08 10.13
CA VAL A 16 2.07 15.96 9.16
C VAL A 16 3.01 14.82 9.53
N GLU A 17 3.43 14.77 10.79
CA GLU A 17 4.35 13.74 11.21
C GLU A 17 3.72 12.36 11.14
N LEU A 18 2.46 12.25 11.45
CA LEU A 18 1.78 10.97 11.31
C LEU A 18 1.66 10.57 9.85
N ALA A 19 1.45 11.54 8.96
CA ALA A 19 1.41 11.25 7.53
C ALA A 19 2.76 10.73 7.04
N VAL A 20 3.85 11.30 7.57
CA VAL A 20 5.17 10.82 7.21
C VAL A 20 5.35 9.37 7.63
N GLU A 21 4.81 9.00 8.80
CA GLU A 21 4.89 7.61 9.22
C GLU A 21 4.12 6.70 8.29
N VAL A 22 2.98 7.14 7.77
CA VAL A 22 2.23 6.36 6.81
C VAL A 22 3.07 6.16 5.54
N PHE A 23 3.68 7.23 5.03
CA PHE A 23 4.54 7.10 3.85
C PHE A 23 5.69 6.15 4.12
N SER A 24 6.32 6.25 5.28
CA SER A 24 7.41 5.35 5.63
C SER A 24 6.96 3.90 5.64
N MET A 25 5.79 3.66 6.19
CA MET A 25 5.25 2.33 6.28
C MET A 25 5.01 1.75 4.89
N LEU A 26 4.66 2.58 3.94
CA LEU A 26 4.36 2.14 2.59
C LEU A 26 5.57 2.18 1.64
N ALA A 27 6.71 2.65 2.12
CA ALA A 27 7.87 2.84 1.26
C ALA A 27 8.68 1.56 1.09
N HIS A 28 8.02 0.47 0.73
CA HIS A 28 8.63 -0.82 0.47
C HIS A 28 7.87 -1.46 -0.66
N ALA A 29 8.59 -1.91 -1.69
CA ALA A 29 7.92 -2.47 -2.87
C ALA A 29 6.97 -3.60 -2.51
N THR A 30 7.40 -4.49 -1.60
CA THR A 30 6.53 -5.59 -1.22
C THR A 30 5.25 -5.10 -0.56
N ARG A 31 5.35 -4.07 0.29
CA ARG A 31 4.16 -3.54 0.95
C ARG A 31 3.23 -2.88 -0.03
N VAL A 32 3.78 -2.17 -1.02
CA VAL A 32 2.96 -1.59 -2.07
C VAL A 32 2.21 -2.69 -2.82
N ARG A 33 2.90 -3.79 -3.14
CA ARG A 33 2.24 -4.90 -3.82
C ARG A 33 1.17 -5.54 -2.96
N ILE A 34 1.40 -5.63 -1.65
CA ILE A 34 0.38 -6.16 -0.74
C ILE A 34 -0.86 -5.27 -0.77
N VAL A 35 -0.67 -3.96 -0.70
CA VAL A 35 -1.80 -3.04 -0.73
C VAL A 35 -2.56 -3.19 -2.03
N LEU A 36 -1.85 -3.28 -3.16
CA LEU A 36 -2.52 -3.45 -4.44
C LEU A 36 -3.32 -4.75 -4.49
N ALA A 37 -2.76 -5.82 -3.94
CA ALA A 37 -3.47 -7.10 -3.94
C ALA A 37 -4.72 -7.03 -3.06
N LEU A 38 -4.61 -6.40 -1.90
CA LEU A 38 -5.73 -6.33 -0.98
C LEU A 38 -6.78 -5.31 -1.41
N ALA A 39 -6.43 -4.40 -2.33
CA ALA A 39 -7.42 -3.47 -2.84
C ALA A 39 -8.54 -4.18 -3.59
N ASP A 40 -8.26 -5.37 -4.11
CA ASP A 40 -9.26 -6.15 -4.82
C ASP A 40 -10.11 -7.02 -3.92
N GLY A 41 -9.75 -7.13 -2.65
CA GLY A 41 -10.53 -7.96 -1.72
C GLY A 41 -9.64 -8.61 -0.70
N GLU A 42 -10.23 -9.26 0.28
CA GLU A 42 -9.45 -9.84 1.34
C GLU A 42 -8.77 -11.13 0.89
N LEU A 43 -7.64 -11.43 1.48
CA LEU A 43 -6.85 -12.60 1.15
C LEU A 43 -6.21 -13.17 2.41
N ALA A 44 -6.03 -14.48 2.45
CA ALA A 44 -5.25 -15.12 3.49
C ALA A 44 -3.77 -14.98 3.15
N VAL A 45 -2.91 -15.20 4.14
CA VAL A 45 -1.48 -14.97 3.96
C VAL A 45 -0.90 -15.78 2.80
N ASN A 46 -1.26 -17.07 2.69
CA ASN A 46 -0.66 -17.88 1.64
C ASN A 46 -1.06 -17.39 0.25
N ASP A 47 -2.31 -17.00 0.09
CA ASP A 47 -2.77 -16.49 -1.19
C ASP A 47 -2.10 -15.16 -1.51
N LEU A 48 -1.95 -14.33 -0.49
CA LEU A 48 -1.32 -13.04 -0.68
C LEU A 48 0.16 -13.22 -1.04
N ALA A 49 0.83 -14.15 -0.36
CA ALA A 49 2.24 -14.42 -0.64
C ALA A 49 2.44 -14.85 -2.08
N GLU A 50 1.53 -15.68 -2.58
CA GLU A 50 1.61 -16.11 -3.96
C GLU A 50 1.42 -14.94 -4.91
N ARG A 51 0.49 -14.06 -4.60
CA ARG A 51 0.21 -12.91 -5.46
C ARG A 51 1.39 -11.95 -5.52
N VAL A 52 2.08 -11.75 -4.40
CA VAL A 52 3.18 -10.78 -4.40
C VAL A 52 4.53 -11.43 -4.65
N GLY A 53 4.59 -12.75 -4.76
CA GLY A 53 5.83 -13.43 -5.12
C GLY A 53 6.84 -13.47 -4.00
N LYS A 54 6.41 -13.57 -2.76
CA LYS A 54 7.28 -13.63 -1.61
C LYS A 54 6.86 -14.80 -0.72
N SER A 55 7.72 -15.18 0.22
CA SER A 55 7.39 -16.27 1.12
C SER A 55 6.30 -15.84 2.08
N PRO A 56 5.49 -16.78 2.56
CA PRO A 56 4.50 -16.43 3.57
C PRO A 56 5.10 -15.81 4.82
N ALA A 57 6.29 -16.24 5.21
CA ALA A 57 6.93 -15.68 6.39
C ALA A 57 7.27 -14.20 6.19
N ALA A 58 7.80 -13.86 5.02
CA ALA A 58 8.12 -12.47 4.72
C ALA A 58 6.86 -11.63 4.67
N VAL A 59 5.82 -12.15 4.03
CA VAL A 59 4.56 -11.42 3.91
C VAL A 59 3.96 -11.23 5.29
N SER A 60 4.02 -12.23 6.17
CA SER A 60 3.50 -12.09 7.52
C SER A 60 4.18 -10.97 8.26
N GLN A 61 5.49 -10.80 8.09
CA GLN A 61 6.19 -9.73 8.76
C GLN A 61 5.75 -8.37 8.24
N HIS A 62 5.59 -8.24 6.93
CA HIS A 62 5.10 -6.99 6.36
C HIS A 62 3.67 -6.70 6.85
N LEU A 63 2.83 -7.74 6.88
CA LEU A 63 1.45 -7.56 7.32
C LEU A 63 1.39 -7.12 8.79
N ALA A 64 2.28 -7.66 9.62
CA ALA A 64 2.29 -7.27 11.03
C ALA A 64 2.55 -5.78 11.17
N LYS A 65 3.48 -5.25 10.38
CA LYS A 65 3.78 -3.83 10.45
C LYS A 65 2.64 -2.99 9.88
N LEU A 66 2.05 -3.42 8.79
CA LEU A 66 0.93 -2.72 8.21
C LEU A 66 -0.26 -2.73 9.16
N ARG A 67 -0.42 -3.80 9.92
CA ARG A 67 -1.51 -3.90 10.87
C ARG A 67 -1.28 -2.96 12.06
N LEU A 68 -0.04 -2.88 12.55
CA LEU A 68 0.26 -1.95 13.61
C LEU A 68 -0.03 -0.53 13.20
N ALA A 69 0.20 -0.20 11.94
CA ALA A 69 -0.08 1.14 11.41
C ALA A 69 -1.55 1.30 11.04
N ARG A 70 -2.35 0.28 11.23
CA ARG A 70 -3.78 0.29 10.94
C ARG A 70 -4.10 0.48 9.47
N VAL A 71 -3.16 0.11 8.60
CA VAL A 71 -3.39 0.13 7.16
C VAL A 71 -4.20 -1.09 6.75
N VAL A 72 -3.96 -2.23 7.42
CA VAL A 72 -4.74 -3.43 7.16
C VAL A 72 -5.37 -3.92 8.46
N SER A 73 -6.41 -4.70 8.33
CA SER A 73 -7.07 -5.33 9.46
C SER A 73 -7.33 -6.78 9.10
N THR A 74 -7.75 -7.56 10.09
CA THR A 74 -7.96 -8.99 9.89
C THR A 74 -9.38 -9.36 10.20
N ARG A 75 -9.81 -10.45 9.57
CA ARG A 75 -11.07 -11.09 9.86
C ARG A 75 -10.78 -12.57 10.03
N GLN A 76 -11.36 -13.17 11.03
CA GLN A 76 -11.13 -14.59 11.29
C GLN A 76 -12.39 -15.37 10.99
N GLU A 77 -12.20 -16.50 10.33
CA GLU A 77 -13.32 -17.37 10.03
C GLU A 77 -12.84 -18.77 10.33
N GLY A 78 -13.30 -19.37 11.42
CA GLY A 78 -12.77 -20.64 11.86
C GLY A 78 -11.31 -20.47 12.23
N THR A 79 -10.46 -21.30 11.65
CA THR A 79 -9.03 -21.20 11.88
C THR A 79 -8.34 -20.34 10.84
N ARG A 80 -9.07 -19.80 9.86
CA ARG A 80 -8.47 -19.02 8.80
C ARG A 80 -8.52 -17.54 9.16
N VAL A 81 -7.45 -16.83 8.82
CA VAL A 81 -7.37 -15.40 9.04
C VAL A 81 -7.22 -14.74 7.68
N PHE A 82 -8.07 -13.76 7.41
CA PHE A 82 -8.04 -13.02 6.18
C PHE A 82 -7.62 -11.59 6.47
N TYR A 83 -6.81 -11.03 5.60
CA TYR A 83 -6.37 -9.64 5.71
C TYR A 83 -7.11 -8.80 4.70
N ARG A 84 -7.39 -7.57 5.06
CA ARG A 84 -8.09 -6.65 4.17
C ARG A 84 -7.62 -5.24 4.47
N MET A 85 -7.86 -4.34 3.53
CA MET A 85 -7.57 -2.94 3.78
C MET A 85 -8.54 -2.43 4.84
N THR A 86 -8.02 -1.63 5.77
CA THR A 86 -8.88 -1.04 6.81
C THR A 86 -9.91 -0.10 6.19
N ASN A 87 -9.47 0.66 5.19
CA ASN A 87 -10.34 1.54 4.42
C ASN A 87 -9.66 1.77 3.09
N GLU A 88 -10.18 2.68 2.29
CA GLU A 88 -9.63 2.83 0.94
C GLU A 88 -8.55 3.90 0.84
N HIS A 89 -8.19 4.54 1.95
CA HIS A 89 -7.24 5.67 1.85
C HIS A 89 -5.85 5.22 1.40
N ALA A 90 -5.31 4.18 2.01
CA ALA A 90 -3.96 3.75 1.65
C ALA A 90 -3.91 3.18 0.23
N SER A 91 -4.93 2.45 -0.19
CA SER A 91 -4.93 1.93 -1.54
C SER A 91 -5.05 3.05 -2.57
N GLN A 92 -5.80 4.10 -2.25
CA GLN A 92 -5.90 5.24 -3.14
C GLN A 92 -4.57 5.99 -3.22
N LEU A 93 -3.90 6.12 -2.09
CA LEU A 93 -2.59 6.78 -2.06
C LEU A 93 -1.59 6.01 -2.91
N VAL A 94 -1.59 4.69 -2.80
CA VAL A 94 -0.69 3.86 -3.59
C VAL A 94 -1.04 3.98 -5.08
N ALA A 95 -2.31 3.94 -5.42
CA ALA A 95 -2.72 4.07 -6.82
C ALA A 95 -2.27 5.40 -7.38
N ASP A 96 -2.41 6.47 -6.60
CA ASP A 96 -2.00 7.79 -7.05
C ASP A 96 -0.48 7.86 -7.23
N ALA A 97 0.27 7.22 -6.35
CA ALA A 97 1.72 7.22 -6.47
C ALA A 97 2.16 6.47 -7.73
N ILE A 98 1.49 5.36 -8.05
CA ILE A 98 1.81 4.62 -9.26
C ILE A 98 1.47 5.46 -10.49
N PHE A 99 0.34 6.14 -10.47
CA PHE A 99 -0.06 6.99 -11.57
C PHE A 99 0.97 8.10 -11.78
N GLN A 100 1.45 8.69 -10.69
CA GLN A 100 2.49 9.71 -10.77
C GLN A 100 3.76 9.14 -11.39
N ALA A 101 4.15 7.92 -10.98
CA ALA A 101 5.34 7.29 -11.51
C ALA A 101 5.20 7.00 -13.01
N GLU A 102 4.02 6.61 -13.44
CA GLU A 102 3.78 6.38 -14.86
C GLU A 102 3.98 7.65 -15.67
N HIS A 103 3.51 8.75 -15.14
CA HIS A 103 3.69 10.02 -15.83
C HIS A 103 5.15 10.42 -15.91
N GLN A 104 5.94 10.08 -14.89
CA GLN A 104 7.35 10.41 -14.92
C GLN A 104 8.11 9.65 -15.97
N LEU A 105 7.59 8.52 -16.41
CA LEU A 105 8.25 7.75 -17.44
C LEU A 105 7.86 8.18 -18.83
N GLY A 106 7.43 9.42 -19.00
CA GLY A 106 7.18 9.91 -20.33
C GLY A 106 5.75 10.04 -20.69
N GLY A 107 4.88 9.86 -19.76
CA GLY A 107 3.48 10.07 -20.01
C GLY A 107 2.79 8.96 -20.74
N THR A 108 3.51 7.93 -21.11
CA THR A 108 2.88 6.82 -21.77
C THR A 108 2.43 5.84 -20.72
N PRO A 109 1.26 5.32 -20.85
CA PRO A 109 0.79 4.38 -19.84
C PRO A 109 1.74 3.23 -19.69
N ALA A 110 1.66 2.63 -18.53
CA ALA A 110 2.58 1.60 -18.20
C ALA A 110 2.50 0.38 -19.06
N HIS A 111 1.51 0.27 -19.89
CA HIS A 111 1.35 -0.97 -20.59
C HIS A 111 2.61 -1.39 -21.33
N HIS A 112 3.41 -0.46 -21.82
CA HIS A 112 4.61 -0.94 -22.47
C HIS A 112 5.82 -0.62 -21.63
N HIS A 113 5.67 -0.10 -20.46
CA HIS A 113 6.79 0.03 -19.61
C HIS A 113 6.77 -1.00 -18.54
N GLY A 114 5.79 -1.82 -18.48
CA GLY A 114 5.71 -2.80 -17.44
C GLY A 114 6.96 -3.57 -17.31
N GLU A 115 7.48 -4.01 -18.43
CA GLU A 115 8.65 -4.83 -18.31
C GLU A 115 9.83 -3.99 -17.90
N ALA A 116 9.92 -2.81 -18.35
CA ALA A 116 11.07 -2.03 -17.97
C ALA A 116 11.03 -1.76 -16.50
N ALA A 117 9.88 -1.44 -16.00
CA ALA A 117 9.81 -1.14 -14.62
C ALA A 117 10.17 -2.31 -13.80
N ASP A 118 9.82 -3.45 -14.28
CA ASP A 118 10.10 -4.50 -13.46
C ASP A 118 11.47 -4.75 -13.39
N ALA A 119 12.13 -4.52 -14.34
CA ALA A 119 13.47 -4.85 -14.27
C ALA A 119 14.05 -4.21 -13.14
N ASP A 120 13.84 -3.09 -12.95
CA ASP A 120 14.55 -2.51 -12.02
C ASP A 120 14.28 -2.73 -10.81
N ARG A 121 13.67 -3.04 -10.66
CA ARG A 121 13.69 -3.07 -9.56
C ARG A 121 14.09 -3.85 -8.88
N THR A 122 14.35 -4.11 -9.00
CA THR A 122 14.78 -4.79 -8.35
C THR A 122 15.25 -4.44 -7.45
N ALA A 123 15.44 -3.78 -7.41
CA ALA A 123 16.11 -3.46 -6.55
C ALA A 123 15.68 -3.53 -5.57
#